data_2f7666e6ff4772d1cec7661f392f42f6
#
_entry.id   2f7666e6ff4772d1cec7661f392f42f6
#
_cell.length_a   1.000
_cell.length_b   1.000
_cell.length_c   1.000
_cell.angle_alpha   90.00
_cell.angle_beta   90.00
_cell.angle_gamma   90.00
#
_symmetry.space_group_name_H-M   'P 1'
#
loop_
_entity.id
_entity.type
_entity.pdbx_description
1 polymer ?
#
loop_
_entity_poly.entity_id
_entity_poly.type
_entity_poly.pdbx_seq_one_letter_code
_entity_poly.pdbx_strand_id
1 'polypeptide(L)' 'MVAMTQELEEQIAYLTRTVDELSEVVAKQDAELRRLTGIVDLLARRARDREADGGGGVILGDERPPHY' A
#
# COMPACT_ATOMS: atom_id res chain seq x y z
N MET A 1 -8.13 -30.64 -36.63
CA MET A 1 -8.70 -29.30 -36.79
C MET A 1 -9.55 -28.93 -35.61
N VAL A 2 -10.63 -29.72 -35.39
CA VAL A 2 -11.50 -29.43 -34.26
C VAL A 2 -10.76 -29.52 -32.94
N ALA A 3 -9.88 -30.51 -32.80
CA ALA A 3 -9.14 -30.69 -31.56
C ALA A 3 -8.22 -29.50 -31.28
N MET A 4 -7.60 -28.97 -32.35
CA MET A 4 -6.73 -27.83 -32.19
C MET A 4 -7.52 -26.58 -31.76
N THR A 5 -8.69 -26.42 -32.33
CA THR A 5 -9.57 -25.33 -31.95
C THR A 5 -9.96 -25.42 -30.48
N GLN A 6 -10.27 -26.64 -30.04
CA GLN A 6 -10.61 -26.87 -28.64
C GLN A 6 -9.45 -26.53 -27.72
N GLU A 7 -8.24 -26.94 -28.10
CA GLU A 7 -7.08 -26.63 -27.30
C GLU A 7 -6.85 -25.14 -27.16
N LEU A 8 -7.03 -24.41 -28.27
CA LEU A 8 -6.85 -22.96 -28.25
C LEU A 8 -7.91 -22.31 -27.38
N GLU A 9 -9.16 -22.81 -27.47
CA GLU A 9 -10.22 -22.28 -26.65
C GLU A 9 -9.94 -22.52 -25.17
N GLU A 10 -9.44 -23.69 -24.84
CA GLU A 10 -9.10 -23.99 -23.46
C GLU A 10 -7.97 -23.12 -22.95
N GLN A 11 -6.98 -22.87 -23.80
CA GLN A 11 -5.90 -22.00 -23.43
C GLN A 11 -6.37 -20.58 -23.21
N ILE A 12 -7.25 -20.10 -24.08
CA ILE A 12 -7.80 -18.77 -23.93
C ILE A 12 -8.61 -18.67 -22.63
N ALA A 13 -9.39 -19.70 -22.33
CA ALA A 13 -10.17 -19.71 -21.10
C ALA A 13 -9.27 -19.69 -19.87
N TYR A 14 -8.20 -20.47 -19.92
CA TYR A 14 -7.23 -20.51 -18.83
C TYR A 14 -6.58 -19.13 -18.63
N LEU A 15 -6.15 -18.55 -19.74
CA LEU A 15 -5.48 -17.25 -19.68
C LEU A 15 -6.42 -16.16 -19.20
N THR A 16 -7.67 -16.23 -19.67
CA THR A 16 -8.67 -15.26 -19.23
C THR A 16 -8.87 -15.33 -17.73
N ARG A 17 -9.00 -16.55 -17.21
CA ARG A 17 -9.14 -16.72 -15.76
C ARG A 17 -7.92 -16.20 -15.02
N THR A 18 -6.75 -16.51 -15.54
CA THR A 18 -5.51 -16.08 -14.91
C THR A 18 -5.43 -14.56 -14.86
N VAL A 19 -5.79 -13.90 -15.97
CA VAL A 19 -5.78 -12.44 -16.02
C VAL A 19 -6.79 -11.88 -15.01
N ASP A 20 -7.97 -12.47 -14.93
CA ASP A 20 -8.97 -12.02 -13.97
C ASP A 20 -8.47 -12.15 -12.55
N GLU A 21 -7.83 -13.27 -12.23
CA GLU A 21 -7.29 -13.48 -10.89
C GLU A 21 -6.17 -12.49 -10.58
N LEU A 22 -5.32 -12.25 -11.55
CA LEU A 22 -4.24 -11.28 -11.37
C LEU A 22 -4.79 -9.87 -11.20
N SER A 23 -5.84 -9.54 -11.94
CA SER A 23 -6.48 -8.24 -11.80
C SER A 23 -7.01 -8.04 -10.39
N GLU A 24 -7.58 -9.09 -9.80
CA GLU A 24 -8.07 -9.00 -8.43
C GLU A 24 -6.92 -8.80 -7.44
N VAL A 25 -5.83 -9.52 -7.66
CA VAL A 25 -4.66 -9.37 -6.79
C VAL A 25 -4.11 -7.95 -6.87
N VAL A 26 -3.99 -7.43 -8.10
CA VAL A 26 -3.48 -6.08 -8.30
C VAL A 26 -4.38 -5.06 -7.61
N ALA A 27 -5.70 -5.24 -7.72
CA ALA A 27 -6.63 -4.33 -7.07
C ALA A 27 -6.46 -4.34 -5.55
N LYS A 28 -6.29 -5.53 -4.99
CA LYS A 28 -6.08 -5.65 -3.54
C LYS A 28 -4.77 -5.00 -3.13
N GLN A 29 -3.72 -5.24 -3.90
CA GLN A 29 -2.43 -4.63 -3.60
C GLN A 29 -2.48 -3.12 -3.71
N ASP A 30 -3.21 -2.61 -4.69
CA ASP A 30 -3.36 -1.17 -4.85
C ASP A 30 -4.04 -0.56 -3.64
N ALA A 31 -5.10 -1.21 -3.17
CA ALA A 31 -5.82 -0.74 -1.98
C ALA A 31 -4.89 -0.75 -0.76
N GLU A 32 -4.10 -1.80 -0.63
CA GLU A 32 -3.17 -1.90 0.49
C GLU A 32 -2.09 -0.84 0.43
N LEU A 33 -1.58 -0.57 -0.77
CA LEU A 33 -0.58 0.48 -0.94
C LEU A 33 -1.13 1.84 -0.59
N ARG A 34 -2.39 2.11 -0.97
CA ARG A 34 -3.02 3.38 -0.61
C ARG A 34 -3.17 3.51 0.89
N ARG A 35 -3.54 2.41 1.54
CA ARG A 35 -3.69 2.42 3.00
C ARG A 35 -2.35 2.70 3.66
N LEU A 36 -1.30 2.02 3.21
CA LEU A 36 0.03 2.22 3.77
C LEU A 36 0.56 3.62 3.50
N THR A 37 0.32 4.13 2.31
CA THR A 37 0.71 5.49 1.98
C THR A 37 0.05 6.49 2.92
N GLY A 38 -1.23 6.28 3.20
CA GLY A 38 -1.94 7.15 4.13
C GLY A 38 -1.34 7.10 5.53
N ILE A 39 -0.97 5.91 5.99
CA ILE A 39 -0.36 5.76 7.29
C ILE A 39 0.99 6.45 7.33
N VAL A 40 1.79 6.27 6.29
CA VAL A 40 3.10 6.92 6.23
C VAL A 40 2.95 8.44 6.23
N ASP A 41 1.99 8.95 5.46
CA ASP A 41 1.75 10.39 5.44
C ASP A 41 1.38 10.91 6.82
N LEU A 42 0.52 10.18 7.52
CA LEU A 42 0.10 10.58 8.85
C LEU A 42 1.29 10.59 9.81
N LEU A 43 2.10 9.56 9.76
CA LEU A 43 3.27 9.48 10.62
C LEU A 43 4.28 10.56 10.30
N ALA A 44 4.44 10.88 9.00
CA ALA A 44 5.35 11.94 8.61
C ALA A 44 4.88 13.29 9.13
N ARG A 45 3.57 13.53 9.08
CA ARG A 45 3.02 14.78 9.60
C ARG A 45 3.23 14.89 11.10
N ARG A 46 2.99 13.79 11.80
CA ARG A 46 3.18 13.77 13.25
C ARG A 46 4.65 14.03 13.61
N ALA A 47 5.55 13.46 12.83
CA ALA A 47 6.97 13.68 13.06
C ALA A 47 7.33 15.14 12.86
N ARG A 48 6.80 15.76 11.80
CA ARG A 48 7.07 17.16 11.54
C ARG A 48 6.48 18.06 12.63
N ASP A 49 5.27 17.73 13.05
CA ASP A 49 4.62 18.49 14.10
C ASP A 49 5.39 18.40 15.40
N ARG A 50 5.90 17.21 15.68
CA ARG A 50 6.68 17.01 16.90
C ARG A 50 7.98 17.78 16.86
N GLU A 51 8.61 17.82 15.71
CA GLU A 51 9.83 18.60 15.54
C GLU A 51 9.55 20.09 15.72
N ALA A 52 8.46 20.56 15.14
CA ALA A 52 8.08 21.96 15.26
C ALA A 52 7.81 22.32 16.71
N ASP A 53 7.09 21.45 17.41
CA ASP A 53 6.74 21.68 18.82
C ASP A 53 7.98 21.57 19.69
N GLY A 54 8.82 20.62 19.41
CA GLY A 54 10.00 20.41 20.17
C GLY A 54 10.99 21.55 20.04
N GLY A 55 10.67 22.40 19.11
CA GLY A 55 11.54 23.55 18.90
C GLY A 55 12.89 23.04 18.56
N GLY A 56 12.87 22.11 18.10
CA GLY A 56 14.06 21.49 17.97
C GLY A 56 14.49 21.14 19.35
N GLY A 57 14.29 21.29 20.09
CA GLY A 57 14.79 20.85 21.17
C GLY A 57 14.53 19.70 21.90
N VAL A 58 14.64 19.89 21.79
CA VAL A 58 14.54 19.26 22.40
C VAL A 58 14.75 18.40 22.86
N ILE A 59 15.05 18.39 22.81
CA ILE A 59 15.11 17.74 23.01
C ILE A 59 15.18 16.89 23.77
N LEU A 60 15.58 17.00 24.03
CA LEU A 60 15.50 16.23 24.62
C LEU A 60 14.87 15.59 25.35
N GLY A 61 14.81 15.72 25.40
CA GLY A 61 13.96 15.18 25.92
C GLY A 61 13.55 14.92 26.78
N ASP A 62 13.57 15.43 26.96
CA ASP A 62 12.82 15.27 27.60
C ASP A 62 12.12 15.25 28.28
N GLU A 63 12.26 15.61 28.34
CA GLU A 63 11.40 15.73 28.74
C GLU A 63 10.70 15.98 29.28
N ARG A 64 10.55 16.62 29.27
CA ARG A 64 9.63 17.16 29.50
C ARG A 64 8.87 17.20 29.91
N PRO A 65 8.95 17.52 30.17
CA PRO A 65 7.94 17.80 30.34
C PRO A 65 7.14 18.05 30.42
N PRO A 66 6.83 18.42 30.48
CA PRO A 66 5.77 18.68 30.24
C PRO A 66 5.09 18.89 30.15
N HIS A 67 4.99 19.35 29.90
CA HIS A 67 4.23 19.59 29.51
C HIS A 67 3.77 19.44 29.57
N TYR A 68 4.15 19.72 29.71
CA TYR A 68 3.66 19.68 29.49
C TYR A 68 3.20 19.63 29.49
#